data_0f3452899feb956895bdd15ca2cd7d9a
#
_entry.id   0f3452899feb956895bdd15ca2cd7d9a
#
_cell.length_a   1.000
_cell.length_b   1.000
_cell.length_c   1.000
_cell.angle_alpha   90.00
_cell.angle_beta   90.00
_cell.angle_gamma   90.00
#
_symmetry.space_group_name_H-M   'P 1'
#
loop_
_entity.id
_entity.type
_entity.pdbx_description
1 polymer ?
#
loop_
_entity_poly.entity_id
_entity_poly.type
_entity_poly.pdbx_seq_one_letter_code
_entity_poly.pdbx_strand_id
1 'polypeptide(L)'
;AKQTKYIYDILGGDDGRKLYDAVQKGIDKAKALGADVIIGLGHLGVDPSSSPWTSEEVIANTTGFDAFIDGHSHTVMENKQVYDAAGKAVTLTQTGSYLANVGKMTLAEDGTITTELISTADVSDAAVAATAATWIKEVDEMLGEQIAVTDINFYISDPATGKRRIRSGETNLG
;
A
#
# COMPACT_ATOMS: atom_id res chain seq x y z
N ALA A 1 2.21 -4.98 11.08
CA ALA A 1 3.44 -4.90 11.88
C ALA A 1 3.23 -5.27 13.35
N LYS A 2 2.09 -4.93 13.98
CA LYS A 2 1.83 -5.27 15.40
C LYS A 2 1.92 -6.77 15.70
N GLN A 3 1.52 -7.62 14.76
CA GLN A 3 1.54 -9.10 14.91
C GLN A 3 2.94 -9.70 14.78
N THR A 4 3.85 -8.99 14.13
CA THR A 4 5.22 -9.48 13.83
C THR A 4 6.30 -8.86 14.72
N LYS A 5 5.94 -7.93 15.61
CA LYS A 5 6.89 -7.17 16.45
C LYS A 5 7.79 -8.01 17.36
N TYR A 6 7.40 -9.27 17.63
CA TYR A 6 8.21 -10.20 18.42
C TYR A 6 9.14 -11.08 17.59
N ILE A 7 9.02 -11.01 16.24
CA ILE A 7 9.80 -11.81 15.30
C ILE A 7 10.82 -10.92 14.56
N TYR A 8 10.46 -9.66 14.30
CA TYR A 8 11.27 -8.70 13.56
C TYR A 8 11.53 -7.45 14.38
N ASP A 9 12.75 -6.95 14.32
CA ASP A 9 13.08 -5.60 14.79
C ASP A 9 12.68 -4.59 13.71
N ILE A 10 11.66 -3.79 14.01
CA ILE A 10 11.15 -2.78 13.08
C ILE A 10 11.67 -1.42 13.52
N LEU A 11 12.46 -0.77 12.66
CA LEU A 11 13.03 0.55 12.89
C LEU A 11 11.96 1.67 12.79
N GLY A 12 10.84 1.51 13.52
CA GLY A 12 9.74 2.48 13.49
C GLY A 12 9.76 3.47 14.65
N GLY A 13 10.02 2.96 15.82
CA GLY A 13 9.77 3.69 17.07
C GLY A 13 8.28 3.97 17.28
N ASP A 14 7.90 4.53 18.42
CA ASP A 14 6.51 4.85 18.73
C ASP A 14 6.05 6.17 18.07
N ASP A 15 6.99 7.05 17.73
CA ASP A 15 6.80 8.39 17.16
C ASP A 15 7.21 8.50 15.67
N GLY A 16 7.58 7.40 15.03
CA GLY A 16 8.01 7.35 13.63
C GLY A 16 9.46 7.81 13.39
N ARG A 17 10.12 8.49 14.32
CA ARG A 17 11.44 9.11 14.10
C ARG A 17 12.51 8.13 13.65
N LYS A 18 12.55 6.94 14.22
CA LYS A 18 13.53 5.92 13.83
C LYS A 18 13.36 5.50 12.37
N LEU A 19 12.12 5.46 11.86
CA LEU A 19 11.84 5.21 10.46
C LEU A 19 12.34 6.37 9.60
N TYR A 20 11.98 7.60 9.95
CA TYR A 20 12.39 8.79 9.20
C TYR A 20 13.91 8.92 9.12
N ASP A 21 14.61 8.72 10.24
CA ASP A 21 16.07 8.72 10.29
C ASP A 21 16.70 7.62 9.43
N ALA A 22 16.13 6.42 9.44
CA ALA A 22 16.60 5.31 8.61
C ALA A 22 16.40 5.59 7.12
N VAL A 23 15.25 6.15 6.75
CA VAL A 23 14.93 6.55 5.37
C VAL A 23 15.87 7.68 4.93
N GLN A 24 16.07 8.72 5.76
CA GLN A 24 16.98 9.82 5.44
C GLN A 24 18.41 9.33 5.20
N LYS A 25 18.91 8.43 6.05
CA LYS A 25 20.23 7.80 5.83
C LYS A 25 20.32 7.04 4.52
N GLY A 26 19.22 6.38 4.12
CA GLY A 26 19.13 5.71 2.82
C GLY A 26 19.22 6.68 1.65
N ILE A 27 18.48 7.79 1.72
CA ILE A 27 18.50 8.87 0.72
C ILE A 27 19.92 9.48 0.62
N ASP A 28 20.52 9.83 1.75
CA ASP A 28 21.86 10.43 1.80
C ASP A 28 22.91 9.50 1.23
N LYS A 29 22.79 8.20 1.52
CA LYS A 29 23.68 7.18 0.95
C LYS A 29 23.51 7.07 -0.57
N ALA A 30 22.27 7.08 -1.09
CA ALA A 30 22.02 7.04 -2.52
C ALA A 30 22.65 8.26 -3.23
N LYS A 31 22.48 9.45 -2.67
CA LYS A 31 23.13 10.69 -3.17
C LYS A 31 24.64 10.58 -3.15
N ALA A 32 25.23 10.09 -2.05
CA ALA A 32 26.68 9.92 -1.93
C ALA A 32 27.24 8.91 -2.93
N LEU A 33 26.44 7.98 -3.41
CA LEU A 33 26.78 7.03 -4.46
C LEU A 33 26.53 7.55 -5.88
N GLY A 34 26.07 8.79 -6.02
CA GLY A 34 25.89 9.46 -7.31
C GLY A 34 24.51 9.25 -7.93
N ALA A 35 23.46 8.96 -7.16
CA ALA A 35 22.12 8.91 -7.67
C ALA A 35 21.61 10.31 -8.02
N ASP A 36 21.17 10.51 -9.26
CA ASP A 36 20.57 11.76 -9.77
C ASP A 36 19.09 11.86 -9.41
N VAL A 37 18.38 10.71 -9.33
CA VAL A 37 16.97 10.62 -9.02
C VAL A 37 16.75 9.58 -7.92
N ILE A 38 15.94 9.93 -6.92
CA ILE A 38 15.64 9.06 -5.79
C ILE A 38 14.12 8.84 -5.69
N ILE A 39 13.71 7.62 -5.97
CA ILE A 39 12.32 7.20 -5.86
C ILE A 39 12.16 6.32 -4.63
N GLY A 40 11.29 6.73 -3.70
CA GLY A 40 10.87 5.91 -2.59
C GLY A 40 9.97 4.78 -3.07
N LEU A 41 10.21 3.55 -2.61
CA LEU A 41 9.32 2.42 -2.81
C LEU A 41 8.91 1.87 -1.44
N GLY A 42 7.65 2.01 -1.09
CA GLY A 42 7.12 1.66 0.22
C GLY A 42 5.90 0.75 0.18
N HIS A 43 5.53 0.27 1.36
CA HIS A 43 4.26 -0.40 1.62
C HIS A 43 3.73 0.09 2.99
N LEU A 44 3.59 1.40 3.12
CA LEU A 44 3.28 2.12 4.35
C LEU A 44 1.81 2.48 4.46
N GLY A 45 1.22 2.87 3.34
CA GLY A 45 -0.14 3.37 3.25
C GLY A 45 -0.29 4.83 3.64
N VAL A 46 -1.49 5.33 3.40
CA VAL A 46 -1.93 6.70 3.73
C VAL A 46 -3.10 6.71 4.70
N ASP A 47 -3.50 5.55 5.21
CA ASP A 47 -4.58 5.44 6.19
C ASP A 47 -4.12 6.01 7.54
N PRO A 48 -4.91 6.90 8.20
CA PRO A 48 -4.56 7.46 9.50
C PRO A 48 -4.29 6.43 10.60
N SER A 49 -4.83 5.21 10.47
CA SER A 49 -4.56 4.12 11.41
C SER A 49 -3.11 3.62 11.36
N SER A 50 -2.36 3.96 10.31
CA SER A 50 -0.95 3.66 10.14
C SER A 50 -0.03 4.78 10.66
N SER A 51 -0.57 5.92 11.09
CA SER A 51 0.24 7.00 11.69
C SER A 51 0.97 6.49 12.94
N PRO A 52 2.22 6.91 13.18
CA PRO A 52 3.02 7.91 12.47
C PRO A 52 3.91 7.34 11.34
N TRP A 53 3.56 6.25 10.71
CA TRP A 53 4.39 5.53 9.74
C TRP A 53 3.81 5.55 8.31
N THR A 54 2.92 6.50 8.00
CA THR A 54 2.39 6.65 6.64
C THR A 54 3.44 7.16 5.67
N SER A 55 3.26 6.90 4.38
CA SER A 55 4.13 7.43 3.34
C SER A 55 4.16 8.97 3.33
N GLU A 56 3.03 9.60 3.62
CA GLU A 56 2.94 11.06 3.73
C GLU A 56 3.82 11.61 4.87
N GLU A 57 3.79 10.95 6.04
CA GLU A 57 4.62 11.35 7.18
C GLU A 57 6.10 11.08 6.93
N VAL A 58 6.44 9.99 6.25
CA VAL A 58 7.82 9.71 5.85
C VAL A 58 8.34 10.80 4.92
N ILE A 59 7.58 11.18 3.89
CA ILE A 59 7.95 12.27 2.98
C ILE A 59 8.09 13.58 3.75
N ALA A 60 7.10 13.94 4.57
CA ALA A 60 7.09 15.20 5.30
C ALA A 60 8.22 15.35 6.34
N ASN A 61 8.80 14.25 6.80
CA ASN A 61 9.89 14.23 7.79
C ASN A 61 11.28 13.87 7.20
N THR A 62 11.40 13.79 5.89
CA THR A 62 12.66 13.52 5.18
C THR A 62 12.88 14.56 4.07
N THR A 63 14.04 14.53 3.43
CA THR A 63 14.33 15.39 2.28
C THR A 63 15.07 14.62 1.20
N GLY A 64 14.69 14.88 -0.06
CA GLY A 64 15.48 14.43 -1.20
C GLY A 64 14.88 13.29 -2.00
N PHE A 65 13.63 12.91 -1.74
CA PHE A 65 12.85 12.15 -2.69
C PHE A 65 12.47 13.02 -3.91
N ASP A 66 12.41 12.41 -5.08
CA ASP A 66 11.83 12.99 -6.28
C ASP A 66 10.40 12.49 -6.50
N ALA A 67 10.15 11.22 -6.15
CA ALA A 67 8.81 10.62 -6.12
C ALA A 67 8.73 9.50 -5.09
N PHE A 68 7.50 9.04 -4.79
CA PHE A 68 7.25 7.92 -3.90
C PHE A 68 6.14 7.02 -4.46
N ILE A 69 6.42 5.73 -4.57
CA ILE A 69 5.46 4.69 -4.95
C ILE A 69 5.10 3.92 -3.69
N ASP A 70 3.84 3.86 -3.33
CA ASP A 70 3.37 3.25 -2.09
C ASP A 70 2.29 2.19 -2.33
N GLY A 71 1.89 1.49 -1.26
CA GLY A 71 0.85 0.47 -1.22
C GLY A 71 0.16 0.43 0.14
N HIS A 72 -0.30 -0.75 0.58
CA HIS A 72 -0.89 -1.07 1.89
C HIS A 72 -2.35 -0.61 2.07
N SER A 73 -2.66 0.65 1.93
CA SER A 73 -4.01 1.20 2.18
C SER A 73 -5.01 0.94 1.05
N HIS A 74 -4.57 0.31 -0.03
CA HIS A 74 -5.37 0.03 -1.22
C HIS A 74 -5.99 1.30 -1.84
N THR A 75 -5.36 2.43 -1.64
CA THR A 75 -5.82 3.72 -2.14
C THR A 75 -5.56 3.83 -3.64
N VAL A 76 -6.55 4.25 -4.41
CA VAL A 76 -6.37 4.62 -5.81
C VAL A 76 -5.95 6.08 -5.84
N MET A 77 -4.68 6.33 -6.14
CA MET A 77 -4.07 7.66 -6.08
C MET A 77 -3.08 7.80 -7.23
N GLU A 78 -3.47 8.52 -8.27
CA GLU A 78 -2.63 8.72 -9.44
C GLU A 78 -1.46 9.65 -9.14
N ASN A 79 -1.76 10.80 -8.56
CA ASN A 79 -0.79 11.85 -8.30
C ASN A 79 -1.23 12.68 -7.08
N LYS A 80 -0.49 12.56 -6.00
CA LYS A 80 -0.66 13.41 -4.82
C LYS A 80 0.64 14.14 -4.54
N GLN A 81 0.57 15.46 -4.43
CA GLN A 81 1.74 16.24 -4.01
C GLN A 81 1.82 16.28 -2.49
N VAL A 82 2.93 15.80 -1.95
CA VAL A 82 3.27 15.86 -0.54
C VAL A 82 4.54 16.69 -0.40
N TYR A 83 4.56 17.63 0.52
CA TYR A 83 5.73 18.48 0.72
C TYR A 83 6.70 17.82 1.70
N ASP A 84 7.97 17.75 1.32
CA ASP A 84 9.04 17.25 2.17
C ASP A 84 9.43 18.25 3.28
N ALA A 85 10.35 17.85 4.17
CA ALA A 85 10.79 18.69 5.28
C ALA A 85 11.48 20.01 4.85
N ALA A 86 11.92 20.12 3.60
CA ALA A 86 12.47 21.35 3.01
C ALA A 86 11.44 22.15 2.20
N GLY A 87 10.20 21.69 2.11
CA GLY A 87 9.13 22.31 1.33
C GLY A 87 9.15 21.97 -0.16
N LYS A 88 9.93 20.98 -0.60
CA LYS A 88 9.90 20.47 -1.97
C LYS A 88 8.68 19.55 -2.15
N ALA A 89 7.93 19.75 -3.23
CA ALA A 89 6.85 18.86 -3.61
C ALA A 89 7.40 17.51 -4.10
N VAL A 90 6.88 16.42 -3.55
CA VAL A 90 7.19 15.02 -3.91
C VAL A 90 5.92 14.36 -4.41
N THR A 91 5.96 13.76 -5.59
CA THR A 91 4.84 13.02 -6.15
C THR A 91 4.69 11.67 -5.46
N LEU A 92 3.54 11.44 -4.81
CA LEU A 92 3.14 10.19 -4.20
C LEU A 92 2.06 9.51 -5.06
N THR A 93 2.25 8.22 -5.37
CA THR A 93 1.29 7.42 -6.15
C THR A 93 1.01 6.06 -5.51
N GLN A 94 -0.20 5.54 -5.72
CA GLN A 94 -0.65 4.23 -5.25
C GLN A 94 -1.71 3.67 -6.22
N THR A 95 -1.65 2.38 -6.55
CA THR A 95 -2.45 1.77 -7.63
C THR A 95 -3.76 1.13 -7.19
N GLY A 96 -4.10 1.21 -5.91
CA GLY A 96 -5.25 0.49 -5.35
C GLY A 96 -4.91 -0.95 -4.99
N SER A 97 -5.76 -1.89 -5.37
CA SER A 97 -5.61 -3.31 -5.04
C SER A 97 -6.09 -4.21 -6.16
N TYR A 98 -5.79 -5.51 -6.05
CA TYR A 98 -6.22 -6.58 -6.96
C TYR A 98 -5.85 -6.36 -8.43
N LEU A 99 -4.76 -5.64 -8.70
CA LEU A 99 -4.32 -5.28 -10.06
C LEU A 99 -5.38 -4.52 -10.88
N ALA A 100 -6.29 -3.80 -10.22
CA ALA A 100 -7.29 -2.99 -10.94
C ALA A 100 -6.63 -1.90 -11.80
N ASN A 101 -5.43 -1.44 -11.41
CA ASN A 101 -4.64 -0.48 -12.16
C ASN A 101 -3.17 -0.88 -12.19
N VAL A 102 -2.50 -0.53 -13.27
CA VAL A 102 -1.04 -0.46 -13.36
C VAL A 102 -0.61 1.00 -13.27
N GLY A 103 0.29 1.31 -12.34
CA GLY A 103 0.90 2.64 -12.24
C GLY A 103 2.05 2.77 -13.22
N LYS A 104 2.04 3.82 -14.03
CA LYS A 104 3.16 4.19 -14.89
C LYS A 104 3.75 5.51 -14.41
N MET A 105 5.03 5.50 -14.12
CA MET A 105 5.80 6.71 -13.80
C MET A 105 6.76 7.00 -14.94
N THR A 106 6.74 8.23 -15.42
CA THR A 106 7.62 8.68 -16.48
C THR A 106 8.54 9.78 -15.96
N LEU A 107 9.83 9.57 -16.12
CA LEU A 107 10.86 10.58 -15.88
C LEU A 107 11.31 11.15 -17.23
N ALA A 108 11.07 12.42 -17.44
CA ALA A 108 11.50 13.14 -18.63
C ALA A 108 12.97 13.59 -18.54
N GLU A 109 13.58 13.93 -19.67
CA GLU A 109 14.97 14.41 -19.72
C GLU A 109 15.20 15.72 -18.93
N ASP A 110 14.16 16.54 -18.78
CA ASP A 110 14.18 17.78 -17.99
C ASP A 110 14.01 17.54 -16.49
N GLY A 111 13.92 16.28 -16.06
CA GLY A 111 13.71 15.88 -14.68
C GLY A 111 12.25 15.89 -14.21
N THR A 112 11.31 16.21 -15.10
CA THR A 112 9.87 16.19 -14.76
C THR A 112 9.40 14.76 -14.55
N ILE A 113 8.70 14.51 -13.43
CA ILE A 113 8.09 13.22 -13.12
C ILE A 113 6.57 13.33 -13.27
N THR A 114 6.01 12.44 -14.08
CA THR A 114 4.56 12.28 -14.24
C THR A 114 4.14 10.86 -13.89
N THR A 115 2.91 10.72 -13.41
CA THR A 115 2.31 9.44 -13.05
C THR A 115 0.94 9.32 -13.70
N GLU A 116 0.60 8.10 -14.11
CA GLU A 116 -0.73 7.75 -14.61
C GLU A 116 -1.16 6.38 -14.09
N LEU A 117 -2.46 6.18 -13.91
CA LEU A 117 -3.06 4.89 -13.58
C LEU A 117 -3.77 4.33 -14.82
N ILE A 118 -3.29 3.19 -15.29
CA ILE A 118 -3.83 2.49 -16.45
C ILE A 118 -4.73 1.37 -15.94
N SER A 119 -6.03 1.46 -16.24
CA SER A 119 -7.00 0.41 -15.88
C SER A 119 -6.66 -0.90 -16.58
N THR A 120 -6.79 -2.00 -15.86
CA THR A 120 -6.62 -3.36 -16.40
C THR A 120 -7.94 -4.07 -16.66
N ALA A 121 -9.08 -3.39 -16.51
CA ALA A 121 -10.41 -4.01 -16.57
C ALA A 121 -10.68 -4.82 -17.84
N ASP A 122 -10.11 -4.37 -18.98
CA ASP A 122 -10.32 -4.99 -20.29
C ASP A 122 -9.08 -5.73 -20.80
N VAL A 123 -8.09 -5.98 -19.91
CA VAL A 123 -6.84 -6.63 -20.29
C VAL A 123 -6.79 -8.06 -19.77
N SER A 124 -6.65 -9.03 -20.66
CA SER A 124 -6.54 -10.45 -20.32
C SER A 124 -5.57 -11.15 -21.27
N ASP A 125 -4.64 -11.92 -20.72
CA ASP A 125 -3.87 -12.90 -21.47
C ASP A 125 -4.62 -14.23 -21.46
N ALA A 126 -4.91 -14.75 -22.66
CA ALA A 126 -5.75 -15.96 -22.80
C ALA A 126 -5.12 -17.23 -22.16
N ALA A 127 -3.78 -17.36 -22.20
CA ALA A 127 -3.10 -18.52 -21.63
C ALA A 127 -3.09 -18.47 -20.11
N VAL A 128 -2.84 -17.28 -19.54
CA VAL A 128 -2.92 -17.05 -18.09
C VAL A 128 -4.35 -17.24 -17.59
N ALA A 129 -5.34 -16.70 -18.30
CA ALA A 129 -6.76 -16.84 -17.95
C ALA A 129 -7.19 -18.32 -17.96
N ALA A 130 -6.79 -19.11 -18.96
CA ALA A 130 -7.09 -20.55 -19.02
C ALA A 130 -6.46 -21.32 -17.83
N THR A 131 -5.23 -20.98 -17.46
CA THR A 131 -4.55 -21.58 -16.30
C THR A 131 -5.27 -21.20 -15.00
N ALA A 132 -5.59 -19.92 -14.81
CA ALA A 132 -6.31 -19.43 -13.65
C ALA A 132 -7.70 -20.10 -13.50
N ALA A 133 -8.43 -20.26 -14.62
CA ALA A 133 -9.73 -20.93 -14.63
C ALA A 133 -9.69 -22.38 -14.09
N THR A 134 -8.58 -23.10 -14.33
CA THR A 134 -8.40 -24.45 -13.79
C THR A 134 -8.34 -24.43 -12.24
N TRP A 135 -7.57 -23.53 -11.67
CA TRP A 135 -7.48 -23.37 -10.22
C TRP A 135 -8.76 -22.86 -9.59
N ILE A 136 -9.44 -21.91 -10.23
CA ILE A 136 -10.74 -21.39 -9.77
C ILE A 136 -11.74 -22.54 -9.70
N LYS A 137 -11.80 -23.38 -10.75
CA LYS A 137 -12.70 -24.54 -10.78
C LYS A 137 -12.41 -25.50 -9.63
N GLU A 138 -11.15 -25.85 -9.37
CA GLU A 138 -10.79 -26.73 -8.26
C GLU A 138 -11.18 -26.16 -6.90
N VAL A 139 -11.01 -24.84 -6.70
CA VAL A 139 -11.42 -24.16 -5.47
C VAL A 139 -12.95 -24.16 -5.34
N ASP A 140 -13.67 -23.86 -6.42
CA ASP A 140 -15.15 -23.85 -6.42
C ASP A 140 -15.73 -25.25 -6.14
N GLU A 141 -15.12 -26.30 -6.70
CA GLU A 141 -15.50 -27.69 -6.41
C GLU A 141 -15.25 -28.06 -4.94
N MET A 142 -14.15 -27.58 -4.37
CA MET A 142 -13.78 -27.87 -2.97
C MET A 142 -14.61 -27.05 -1.96
N LEU A 143 -14.95 -25.80 -2.28
CA LEU A 143 -15.65 -24.89 -1.37
C LEU A 143 -17.13 -24.72 -1.71
N GLY A 144 -17.58 -25.23 -2.84
CA GLY A 144 -18.97 -25.05 -3.32
C GLY A 144 -20.01 -25.92 -2.61
N GLU A 145 -19.59 -26.88 -1.77
CA GLU A 145 -20.54 -27.67 -0.99
C GLU A 145 -21.17 -26.82 0.12
N GLN A 146 -22.49 -26.73 0.10
CA GLN A 146 -23.24 -26.05 1.15
C GLN A 146 -23.20 -26.86 2.45
N ILE A 147 -22.42 -26.41 3.43
CA ILE A 147 -22.25 -27.08 4.72
C ILE A 147 -23.32 -26.69 5.75
N ALA A 148 -23.89 -25.49 5.62
CA ALA A 148 -24.92 -24.99 6.52
C ALA A 148 -25.74 -23.85 5.87
N VAL A 149 -26.85 -23.53 6.48
CA VAL A 149 -27.68 -22.35 6.15
C VAL A 149 -27.91 -21.55 7.41
N THR A 150 -27.87 -20.23 7.31
CA THR A 150 -28.19 -19.31 8.40
C THR A 150 -29.09 -18.18 7.90
N ASP A 151 -30.01 -17.75 8.72
CA ASP A 151 -30.84 -16.55 8.53
C ASP A 151 -30.27 -15.33 9.27
N ILE A 152 -29.13 -15.49 9.95
CA ILE A 152 -28.45 -14.45 10.69
C ILE A 152 -27.36 -13.83 9.82
N ASN A 153 -27.39 -12.50 9.71
CA ASN A 153 -26.30 -11.77 9.04
C ASN A 153 -25.02 -11.82 9.87
N PHE A 154 -23.93 -12.24 9.28
CA PHE A 154 -22.62 -12.17 9.89
C PHE A 154 -21.99 -10.77 9.73
N TYR A 155 -21.46 -10.24 10.81
CA TYR A 155 -20.89 -8.90 10.84
C TYR A 155 -19.38 -8.92 11.05
N ILE A 156 -18.66 -8.26 10.16
CA ILE A 156 -17.22 -7.99 10.30
C ILE A 156 -16.96 -6.68 11.06
N SER A 157 -17.99 -5.82 11.12
CA SER A 157 -17.97 -4.54 11.82
C SER A 157 -19.15 -4.47 12.78
N ASP A 158 -19.00 -3.71 13.84
CA ASP A 158 -20.06 -3.41 14.78
C ASP A 158 -21.18 -2.63 14.06
N PRO A 159 -22.43 -3.13 14.04
CA PRO A 159 -23.53 -2.49 13.31
C PRO A 159 -23.90 -1.09 13.82
N ALA A 160 -23.65 -0.82 15.12
CA ALA A 160 -24.00 0.44 15.75
C ALA A 160 -22.93 1.53 15.53
N THR A 161 -21.65 1.14 15.47
CA THR A 161 -20.53 2.09 15.40
C THR A 161 -19.81 2.07 14.07
N GLY A 162 -20.04 1.09 13.20
CA GLY A 162 -19.30 0.86 11.95
C GLY A 162 -17.85 0.41 12.15
N LYS A 163 -17.36 0.32 13.38
CA LYS A 163 -15.98 -0.07 13.64
C LYS A 163 -15.74 -1.55 13.35
N ARG A 164 -14.67 -1.83 12.62
CA ARG A 164 -14.26 -3.21 12.32
C ARG A 164 -13.85 -3.93 13.60
N ARG A 165 -14.58 -5.02 13.95
CA ARG A 165 -14.38 -5.80 15.17
C ARG A 165 -13.71 -7.16 14.95
N ILE A 166 -13.89 -7.77 13.81
CA ILE A 166 -13.47 -9.16 13.54
C ILE A 166 -11.98 -9.45 13.86
N ARG A 167 -11.14 -8.42 13.95
CA ARG A 167 -9.71 -8.55 14.30
C ARG A 167 -9.36 -8.13 15.72
N SER A 168 -10.30 -7.62 16.46
CA SER A 168 -10.05 -7.02 17.79
C SER A 168 -11.01 -7.47 18.87
N GLY A 169 -12.04 -8.21 18.52
CA GLY A 169 -13.04 -8.69 19.47
C GLY A 169 -13.93 -9.75 18.85
N GLU A 170 -14.72 -10.38 19.69
CA GLU A 170 -15.70 -11.38 19.31
C GLU A 170 -16.82 -10.79 18.45
N THR A 171 -17.23 -11.51 17.42
CA THR A 171 -18.36 -11.20 16.58
C THR A 171 -19.19 -12.46 16.39
N ASN A 172 -20.40 -12.34 15.80
CA ASN A 172 -21.22 -13.49 15.48
C ASN A 172 -20.71 -14.31 14.27
N LEU A 173 -19.59 -13.92 13.67
CA LEU A 173 -18.92 -14.69 12.62
C LEU A 173 -17.89 -15.67 13.20
N GLY A 174 -17.32 -15.36 14.38
CA GLY A 174 -16.32 -16.23 15.02
C GLY A 174 -15.79 -15.71 16.31
#